data_0abf7602d8873a30f32912e2b798f2ee
#
_entry.id   0abf7602d8873a30f32912e2b798f2ee
#
_cell.length_a   1.000
_cell.length_b   1.000
_cell.length_c   1.000
_cell.angle_alpha   90.00
_cell.angle_beta   90.00
_cell.angle_gamma   90.00
#
_symmetry.space_group_name_H-M   'P 1'
#
loop_
_entity.id
_entity.type
_entity.pdbx_description
1 polymer ?
#
loop_
_entity_poly.entity_id
_entity_poly.type
_entity_poly.pdbx_seq_one_letter_code
_entity_poly.pdbx_strand_id
1 'polypeptide(L)'
;MKFDLLHTDSGSNARAGVLHTAHGDIETPIFMPVGTVGSVKAVQIPELKSDIKAQIILGNTYHLYLRPGLSVLEGAGGLHKFNSWDRPILTDSGGFQVFSLKDIRRMSEEGVEFRSHIDGSKHFFSPERVMDIERSIGADIIMAFDECTPGTADYQYAKKSMELTHRWLDRCVARLAETEPMYGYEQALFPIVQGCVYPDLRRRSAEYIASKECCGNAIGGLAVGEPAEKMYEMIEVVNEILPTDKPRYLMGVGTPANILEGIERGVDMFDCVMPTRNGRNAMLFTKHGIMNMRNEKWKYDYSPIEEDGASFVDRRYSRAYLRHLFVSQELLAMQIASLHNLAFYVWLTGEARKHILANDYASWKKSMLEEVTRRL
;
A
#
# COMPACT_ATOMS: atom_id res chain seq x y z
N MET A 1 19.08 0.84 -4.68
CA MET A 1 17.88 0.25 -5.30
C MET A 1 17.84 0.64 -6.78
N LYS A 2 17.34 -0.22 -7.67
CA LYS A 2 17.24 0.00 -9.11
C LYS A 2 15.90 -0.50 -9.61
N PHE A 3 15.30 0.19 -10.59
CA PHE A 3 14.09 -0.24 -11.28
C PHE A 3 14.38 -0.48 -12.76
N ASP A 4 14.06 -1.66 -13.25
CA ASP A 4 14.17 -2.03 -14.65
C ASP A 4 12.77 -2.09 -15.26
N LEU A 5 12.41 -1.11 -16.09
CA LEU A 5 11.19 -1.12 -16.88
C LEU A 5 11.38 -2.12 -18.05
N LEU A 6 10.61 -3.20 -18.03
CA LEU A 6 10.74 -4.27 -19.03
C LEU A 6 9.83 -4.05 -20.22
N HIS A 7 8.60 -3.56 -20.00
CA HIS A 7 7.60 -3.43 -21.03
C HIS A 7 6.55 -2.37 -20.68
N THR A 8 6.01 -1.71 -21.69
CA THR A 8 4.81 -0.86 -21.60
C THR A 8 3.79 -1.39 -22.59
N ASP A 9 2.55 -1.60 -22.16
CA ASP A 9 1.46 -2.08 -22.99
C ASP A 9 1.17 -1.11 -24.14
N SER A 10 1.01 -1.63 -25.35
CA SER A 10 0.82 -0.80 -26.55
C SER A 10 -0.53 -0.09 -26.61
N GLY A 11 -1.52 -0.57 -25.84
CA GLY A 11 -2.89 -0.02 -25.81
C GLY A 11 -3.19 0.86 -24.60
N SER A 12 -2.24 1.02 -23.67
CA SER A 12 -2.42 1.78 -22.43
C SER A 12 -1.09 2.29 -21.88
N ASN A 13 -1.12 2.97 -20.73
CA ASN A 13 0.08 3.35 -19.99
C ASN A 13 0.51 2.26 -18.98
N ALA A 14 -0.12 1.08 -18.98
CA ALA A 14 0.22 -0.02 -18.10
C ALA A 14 1.63 -0.52 -18.38
N ARG A 15 2.40 -0.77 -17.33
CA ARG A 15 3.82 -1.12 -17.48
C ARG A 15 4.22 -2.26 -16.55
N ALA A 16 5.15 -3.08 -17.00
CA ALA A 16 5.74 -4.17 -16.25
C ALA A 16 7.24 -3.91 -16.06
N GLY A 17 7.70 -4.04 -14.83
CA GLY A 17 9.09 -3.84 -14.44
C GLY A 17 9.56 -4.79 -13.37
N VAL A 18 10.79 -4.59 -12.90
CA VAL A 18 11.38 -5.26 -11.74
C VAL A 18 12.08 -4.22 -10.88
N LEU A 19 11.73 -4.20 -9.59
CA LEU A 19 12.39 -3.36 -8.60
C LEU A 19 13.34 -4.21 -7.76
N HIS A 20 14.63 -3.90 -7.82
CA HIS A 20 15.69 -4.61 -7.10
C HIS A 20 15.93 -3.96 -5.75
N THR A 21 15.79 -4.74 -4.66
CA THR A 21 16.04 -4.31 -3.29
C THR A 21 17.10 -5.17 -2.62
N ALA A 22 17.49 -4.81 -1.40
CA ALA A 22 18.46 -5.59 -0.63
C ALA A 22 17.93 -6.98 -0.22
N HIS A 23 16.61 -7.14 -0.08
CA HIS A 23 15.97 -8.39 0.32
C HIS A 23 15.27 -9.12 -0.83
N GLY A 24 15.55 -8.77 -2.07
CA GLY A 24 15.05 -9.45 -3.26
C GLY A 24 14.37 -8.56 -4.27
N ASP A 25 13.92 -9.17 -5.35
CA ASP A 25 13.29 -8.51 -6.47
C ASP A 25 11.77 -8.44 -6.31
N ILE A 26 11.18 -7.36 -6.81
CA ILE A 26 9.74 -7.14 -6.82
C ILE A 26 9.30 -6.96 -8.26
N GLU A 27 8.47 -7.87 -8.75
CA GLU A 27 7.86 -7.78 -10.07
C GLU A 27 6.64 -6.85 -10.02
N THR A 28 6.63 -5.80 -10.85
CA THR A 28 5.52 -4.85 -10.93
C THR A 28 4.65 -5.09 -12.17
N PRO A 29 3.35 -4.74 -12.12
CA PRO A 29 2.63 -4.15 -10.98
C PRO A 29 2.48 -5.13 -9.81
N ILE A 30 2.45 -4.59 -8.58
CA ILE A 30 2.40 -5.41 -7.36
C ILE A 30 1.41 -4.84 -6.33
N PHE A 31 0.73 -5.74 -5.60
CA PHE A 31 -0.02 -5.41 -4.40
C PHE A 31 0.77 -5.81 -3.15
N MET A 32 0.88 -4.89 -2.20
CA MET A 32 1.61 -5.07 -0.94
C MET A 32 0.64 -5.36 0.22
N PRO A 33 0.62 -6.58 0.78
CA PRO A 33 -0.14 -6.86 2.01
C PRO A 33 0.29 -5.97 3.18
N VAL A 34 -0.70 -5.39 3.89
CA VAL A 34 -0.43 -4.44 4.99
C VAL A 34 -0.24 -5.19 6.30
N GLY A 35 0.95 -5.08 6.87
CA GLY A 35 1.35 -5.59 8.17
C GLY A 35 1.55 -4.47 9.21
N THR A 36 0.49 -3.81 9.64
CA THR A 36 0.47 -2.57 10.43
C THR A 36 1.45 -2.55 11.62
N VAL A 37 1.52 -3.63 12.39
CA VAL A 37 2.41 -3.77 13.56
C VAL A 37 3.46 -4.87 13.33
N GLY A 38 3.99 -4.98 12.12
CA GLY A 38 4.90 -6.05 11.74
C GLY A 38 4.21 -7.39 11.46
N SER A 39 2.88 -7.41 11.40
CA SER A 39 2.07 -8.61 11.17
C SER A 39 0.90 -8.31 10.24
N VAL A 40 0.76 -9.09 9.17
CA VAL A 40 -0.43 -9.08 8.32
C VAL A 40 -1.56 -9.79 9.08
N LYS A 41 -2.70 -9.10 9.23
CA LYS A 41 -3.76 -9.55 10.14
C LYS A 41 -4.33 -10.91 9.73
N ALA A 42 -4.34 -11.84 10.68
CA ALA A 42 -4.87 -13.21 10.58
C ALA A 42 -4.12 -14.10 9.56
N VAL A 43 -2.87 -13.78 9.22
CA VAL A 43 -2.04 -14.54 8.26
C VAL A 43 -0.65 -14.74 8.81
N GLN A 44 -0.14 -15.97 8.73
CA GLN A 44 1.21 -16.32 9.15
C GLN A 44 2.24 -16.05 8.03
N ILE A 45 3.50 -15.85 8.42
CA ILE A 45 4.60 -15.61 7.45
C ILE A 45 4.75 -16.75 6.43
N PRO A 46 4.70 -18.05 6.79
CA PRO A 46 4.74 -19.13 5.79
C PRO A 46 3.60 -19.04 4.77
N GLU A 47 2.38 -18.68 5.18
CA GLU A 47 1.22 -18.52 4.29
C GLU A 47 1.41 -17.33 3.34
N LEU A 48 1.96 -16.21 3.84
CA LEU A 48 2.31 -15.07 2.99
C LEU A 48 3.31 -15.44 1.89
N LYS A 49 4.29 -16.30 2.21
CA LYS A 49 5.34 -16.70 1.28
C LYS A 49 4.89 -17.77 0.28
N SER A 50 4.24 -18.83 0.75
CA SER A 50 3.98 -20.03 -0.05
C SER A 50 2.62 -20.03 -0.73
N ASP A 51 1.60 -19.50 -0.09
CA ASP A 51 0.22 -19.51 -0.58
C ASP A 51 -0.15 -18.19 -1.27
N ILE A 52 -0.06 -17.06 -0.54
CA ILE A 52 -0.33 -15.73 -1.09
C ILE A 52 0.74 -15.31 -2.09
N LYS A 53 2.00 -15.77 -1.92
CA LYS A 53 3.16 -15.45 -2.75
C LYS A 53 3.52 -13.97 -2.74
N ALA A 54 3.29 -13.30 -1.61
CA ALA A 54 3.66 -11.90 -1.45
C ALA A 54 5.17 -11.71 -1.63
N GLN A 55 5.55 -10.76 -2.47
CA GLN A 55 6.97 -10.42 -2.73
C GLN A 55 7.45 -9.32 -1.79
N ILE A 56 6.55 -8.48 -1.31
CA ILE A 56 6.78 -7.35 -0.42
C ILE A 56 5.59 -7.20 0.54
N ILE A 57 5.85 -6.72 1.75
CA ILE A 57 4.81 -6.29 2.70
C ILE A 57 5.01 -4.84 3.10
N LEU A 58 3.94 -4.21 3.62
CA LEU A 58 3.99 -2.84 4.13
C LEU A 58 3.84 -2.82 5.65
N GLY A 59 4.72 -2.08 6.35
CA GLY A 59 4.63 -1.76 7.77
C GLY A 59 4.22 -0.31 8.00
N ASN A 60 3.60 -0.01 9.15
CA ASN A 60 3.24 1.37 9.50
C ASN A 60 4.18 1.93 10.58
N THR A 61 4.96 2.92 10.23
CA THR A 61 6.00 3.52 11.09
C THR A 61 5.46 4.06 12.39
N TYR A 62 4.35 4.80 12.37
CA TYR A 62 3.69 5.27 13.59
C TYR A 62 3.37 4.14 14.58
N HIS A 63 2.80 3.06 14.10
CA HIS A 63 2.43 1.93 14.96
C HIS A 63 3.65 1.18 15.48
N LEU A 64 4.65 0.94 14.64
CA LEU A 64 5.89 0.26 15.02
C LEU A 64 6.71 1.08 16.02
N TYR A 65 6.75 2.41 15.85
CA TYR A 65 7.37 3.34 16.79
C TYR A 65 6.74 3.28 18.18
N LEU A 66 5.40 3.26 18.28
CA LEU A 66 4.71 3.20 19.57
C LEU A 66 4.74 1.78 20.19
N ARG A 67 4.63 0.76 19.35
CA ARG A 67 4.63 -0.65 19.79
C ARG A 67 5.06 -1.57 18.65
N PRO A 68 6.16 -2.32 18.78
CA PRO A 68 6.86 -2.65 20.04
C PRO A 68 7.79 -1.54 20.57
N GLY A 69 8.07 -0.50 19.77
CA GLY A 69 9.03 0.55 20.09
C GLY A 69 10.41 0.28 19.49
N LEU A 70 11.19 1.36 19.29
CA LEU A 70 12.45 1.29 18.54
C LEU A 70 13.49 0.42 19.24
N SER A 71 13.63 0.51 20.57
CA SER A 71 14.60 -0.30 21.31
C SER A 71 14.40 -1.81 21.16
N VAL A 72 13.15 -2.26 21.00
CA VAL A 72 12.83 -3.67 20.73
C VAL A 72 13.21 -4.05 19.31
N LEU A 73 12.91 -3.20 18.33
CA LEU A 73 13.26 -3.45 16.92
C LEU A 73 14.77 -3.45 16.71
N GLU A 74 15.49 -2.48 17.29
CA GLU A 74 16.95 -2.42 17.25
C GLU A 74 17.59 -3.63 17.92
N GLY A 75 17.11 -4.03 19.10
CA GLY A 75 17.58 -5.22 19.80
C GLY A 75 17.35 -6.52 19.03
N ALA A 76 16.29 -6.57 18.20
CA ALA A 76 16.03 -7.72 17.32
C ALA A 76 16.89 -7.71 16.04
N GLY A 77 17.52 -6.58 15.69
CA GLY A 77 18.26 -6.40 14.46
C GLY A 77 17.40 -5.97 13.27
N GLY A 78 16.36 -5.13 13.53
CA GLY A 78 15.45 -4.56 12.56
C GLY A 78 14.14 -5.36 12.38
N LEU A 79 13.22 -4.77 11.61
CA LEU A 79 11.88 -5.33 11.43
C LEU A 79 11.90 -6.70 10.73
N HIS A 80 12.77 -6.89 9.74
CA HIS A 80 12.93 -8.17 9.02
C HIS A 80 13.21 -9.35 9.97
N LYS A 81 14.15 -9.18 10.91
CA LYS A 81 14.46 -10.19 11.91
C LYS A 81 13.37 -10.32 12.97
N PHE A 82 12.79 -9.19 13.38
CA PHE A 82 11.75 -9.17 14.40
C PHE A 82 10.50 -9.96 13.98
N ASN A 83 10.05 -9.82 12.74
CA ASN A 83 8.85 -10.50 12.23
C ASN A 83 9.15 -11.75 11.37
N SER A 84 10.43 -12.15 11.22
CA SER A 84 10.86 -13.30 10.41
C SER A 84 10.47 -13.21 8.93
N TRP A 85 10.42 -11.98 8.38
CA TRP A 85 10.17 -11.73 6.98
C TRP A 85 11.48 -11.42 6.24
N ASP A 86 11.90 -12.29 5.34
CA ASP A 86 13.18 -12.22 4.61
C ASP A 86 13.06 -11.63 3.19
N ARG A 87 11.91 -11.05 2.85
CA ARG A 87 11.65 -10.38 1.58
C ARG A 87 11.51 -8.87 1.79
N PRO A 88 11.41 -8.07 0.72
CA PRO A 88 11.28 -6.61 0.84
C PRO A 88 10.18 -6.15 1.79
N ILE A 89 10.46 -5.04 2.49
CA ILE A 89 9.49 -4.30 3.30
C ILE A 89 9.49 -2.84 2.83
N LEU A 90 8.28 -2.26 2.73
CA LEU A 90 8.08 -0.83 2.65
C LEU A 90 7.47 -0.35 3.97
N THR A 91 7.94 0.80 4.50
CA THR A 91 7.29 1.49 5.62
C THR A 91 6.77 2.85 5.21
N ASP A 92 5.53 3.16 5.65
CA ASP A 92 4.97 4.50 5.47
C ASP A 92 5.66 5.52 6.38
N SER A 93 5.43 6.81 6.14
CA SER A 93 6.04 7.89 6.94
C SER A 93 5.45 8.04 8.36
N GLY A 94 4.35 7.36 8.67
CA GLY A 94 3.54 7.61 9.86
C GLY A 94 2.68 8.88 9.77
N GLY A 95 2.83 9.69 8.73
CA GLY A 95 2.11 10.95 8.54
C GLY A 95 0.60 10.78 8.57
N PHE A 96 0.04 9.91 7.73
CA PHE A 96 -1.40 9.68 7.65
C PHE A 96 -2.01 9.28 9.01
N GLN A 97 -1.36 8.41 9.78
CA GLN A 97 -1.84 7.98 11.10
C GLN A 97 -1.86 9.14 12.09
N VAL A 98 -0.79 9.93 12.13
CA VAL A 98 -0.72 11.13 12.98
C VAL A 98 -1.78 12.16 12.54
N PHE A 99 -1.98 12.35 11.22
CA PHE A 99 -2.97 13.28 10.69
C PHE A 99 -4.41 12.83 10.92
N SER A 100 -4.68 11.55 11.06
CA SER A 100 -6.01 11.03 11.41
C SER A 100 -6.41 11.33 12.85
N LEU A 101 -5.46 11.66 13.75
CA LEU A 101 -5.68 11.98 15.17
C LEU A 101 -6.08 13.44 15.38
N LYS A 102 -7.19 13.91 14.79
CA LYS A 102 -7.59 15.32 14.69
C LYS A 102 -7.56 16.11 16.01
N ASP A 103 -7.94 15.50 17.13
CA ASP A 103 -8.15 16.20 18.41
C ASP A 103 -6.90 16.25 19.30
N ILE A 104 -5.82 15.57 18.93
CA ILE A 104 -4.64 15.37 19.79
C ILE A 104 -3.31 15.64 19.07
N ARG A 105 -3.34 16.43 17.99
CA ARG A 105 -2.16 16.83 17.24
C ARG A 105 -2.01 18.34 17.13
N ARG A 106 -0.76 18.81 17.08
CA ARG A 106 -0.41 20.19 16.69
C ARG A 106 0.66 20.14 15.61
N MET A 107 0.38 20.79 14.50
CA MET A 107 1.29 20.87 13.36
C MET A 107 1.99 22.22 13.31
N SER A 108 3.25 22.21 12.96
CA SER A 108 4.10 23.38 12.74
C SER A 108 5.04 23.14 11.56
N GLU A 109 5.86 24.12 11.21
CA GLU A 109 6.92 23.97 10.21
C GLU A 109 7.96 22.92 10.63
N GLU A 110 8.23 22.81 11.93
CA GLU A 110 9.22 21.91 12.50
C GLU A 110 8.77 20.44 12.47
N GLY A 111 7.45 20.18 12.52
CA GLY A 111 6.90 18.84 12.56
C GLY A 111 5.53 18.77 13.25
N VAL A 112 5.19 17.60 13.78
CA VAL A 112 3.89 17.33 14.40
C VAL A 112 4.04 16.82 15.83
N GLU A 113 3.48 17.55 16.78
CA GLU A 113 3.25 17.05 18.15
C GLU A 113 1.94 16.28 18.19
N PHE A 114 1.95 15.09 18.80
CA PHE A 114 0.76 14.27 18.97
C PHE A 114 0.78 13.50 20.28
N ARG A 115 -0.37 12.96 20.67
CA ARG A 115 -0.49 12.04 21.79
C ARG A 115 -0.69 10.61 21.30
N SER A 116 0.01 9.68 21.94
CA SER A 116 -0.17 8.25 21.71
C SER A 116 -1.62 7.82 22.04
N HIS A 117 -2.23 7.08 21.12
CA HIS A 117 -3.55 6.48 21.36
C HIS A 117 -3.49 5.29 22.34
N ILE A 118 -2.29 4.84 22.72
CA ILE A 118 -2.10 3.69 23.61
C ILE A 118 -2.12 4.11 25.08
N ASP A 119 -1.40 5.19 25.40
CA ASP A 119 -1.13 5.61 26.79
C ASP A 119 -1.25 7.13 27.01
N GLY A 120 -1.54 7.90 25.95
CA GLY A 120 -1.67 9.36 26.02
C GLY A 120 -0.34 10.13 26.11
N SER A 121 0.80 9.44 26.05
CA SER A 121 2.13 10.09 26.08
C SER A 121 2.30 11.06 24.90
N LYS A 122 3.08 12.12 25.12
CA LYS A 122 3.37 13.13 24.09
C LYS A 122 4.56 12.70 23.25
N HIS A 123 4.44 12.86 21.94
CA HIS A 123 5.46 12.57 20.96
C HIS A 123 5.59 13.72 19.97
N PHE A 124 6.75 13.81 19.33
CA PHE A 124 7.02 14.77 18.28
C PHE A 124 7.70 14.09 17.09
N PHE A 125 7.12 14.23 15.92
CA PHE A 125 7.68 13.80 14.66
C PHE A 125 8.12 15.03 13.87
N SER A 126 9.43 15.17 13.67
CA SER A 126 10.00 16.03 12.63
C SER A 126 10.44 15.16 11.45
N PRO A 127 10.67 15.73 10.26
CA PRO A 127 11.24 15.00 9.13
C PRO A 127 12.51 14.22 9.50
N GLU A 128 13.43 14.85 10.23
CA GLU A 128 14.68 14.22 10.68
C GLU A 128 14.41 13.05 11.63
N ARG A 129 13.50 13.27 12.59
CA ARG A 129 13.13 12.21 13.55
C ARG A 129 12.49 11.01 12.87
N VAL A 130 11.66 11.24 11.85
CA VAL A 130 11.05 10.14 11.07
C VAL A 130 12.13 9.36 10.33
N MET A 131 13.13 10.03 9.72
CA MET A 131 14.24 9.30 9.08
C MET A 131 15.06 8.48 10.08
N ASP A 132 15.31 8.99 11.30
CA ASP A 132 15.96 8.22 12.37
C ASP A 132 15.11 6.98 12.77
N ILE A 133 13.81 7.15 12.86
CA ILE A 133 12.87 6.04 13.14
C ILE A 133 12.93 4.99 12.03
N GLU A 134 12.93 5.43 10.76
CA GLU A 134 13.02 4.51 9.60
C GLU A 134 14.36 3.76 9.55
N ARG A 135 15.47 4.42 9.95
CA ARG A 135 16.75 3.72 10.14
C ARG A 135 16.66 2.60 11.19
N SER A 136 16.00 2.88 12.33
CA SER A 136 15.79 1.90 13.40
C SER A 136 14.85 0.75 12.99
N ILE A 137 13.82 1.03 12.20
CA ILE A 137 12.91 0.00 11.68
C ILE A 137 13.62 -0.89 10.64
N GLY A 138 14.36 -0.30 9.70
CA GLY A 138 15.16 -1.02 8.73
C GLY A 138 14.37 -1.64 7.57
N ALA A 139 13.36 -0.96 7.04
CA ALA A 139 12.69 -1.37 5.80
C ALA A 139 13.56 -1.08 4.57
N ASP A 140 13.32 -1.78 3.44
CA ASP A 140 14.03 -1.54 2.17
C ASP A 140 13.61 -0.22 1.52
N ILE A 141 12.31 0.08 1.59
CA ILE A 141 11.70 1.30 1.05
C ILE A 141 11.07 2.07 2.21
N ILE A 142 11.44 3.33 2.32
CA ILE A 142 10.93 4.24 3.36
C ILE A 142 10.28 5.46 2.73
N MET A 143 9.17 5.91 3.31
CA MET A 143 8.46 7.07 2.78
C MET A 143 8.94 8.36 3.43
N ALA A 144 9.06 9.43 2.65
CA ALA A 144 9.32 10.77 3.20
C ALA A 144 8.15 11.22 4.08
N PHE A 145 8.45 12.00 5.14
CA PHE A 145 7.41 12.54 6.00
C PHE A 145 6.59 13.59 5.26
N ASP A 146 5.27 13.47 5.28
CA ASP A 146 4.35 14.29 4.51
C ASP A 146 3.10 14.68 5.30
N GLU A 147 2.37 15.67 4.80
CA GLU A 147 1.02 15.98 5.26
C GLU A 147 -0.02 15.50 4.25
N CYS A 148 -0.83 14.51 4.64
CA CYS A 148 -1.97 14.03 3.86
C CYS A 148 -3.22 14.88 4.16
N THR A 149 -3.64 15.72 3.21
CA THR A 149 -4.86 16.53 3.35
C THR A 149 -6.11 15.71 3.03
N PRO A 150 -7.29 16.04 3.65
CA PRO A 150 -8.57 15.50 3.20
C PRO A 150 -8.84 15.84 1.72
N GLY A 151 -9.50 14.94 0.98
CA GLY A 151 -9.89 15.17 -0.42
C GLY A 151 -10.84 16.35 -0.63
N THR A 152 -11.45 16.86 0.46
CA THR A 152 -12.33 18.04 0.49
C THR A 152 -11.62 19.32 0.91
N ALA A 153 -10.29 19.32 1.05
CA ALA A 153 -9.52 20.50 1.43
C ALA A 153 -9.69 21.62 0.38
N ASP A 154 -9.80 22.86 0.83
CA ASP A 154 -9.80 24.01 -0.08
C ASP A 154 -8.41 24.20 -0.73
N TYR A 155 -8.40 24.96 -1.82
CA TYR A 155 -7.20 25.19 -2.62
C TYR A 155 -6.04 25.80 -1.80
N GLN A 156 -6.33 26.76 -0.93
CA GLN A 156 -5.30 27.46 -0.17
C GLN A 156 -4.68 26.56 0.88
N TYR A 157 -5.47 25.74 1.53
CA TYR A 157 -4.96 24.75 2.47
C TYR A 157 -4.16 23.65 1.73
N ALA A 158 -4.71 23.11 0.64
CA ALA A 158 -4.01 22.11 -0.17
C ALA A 158 -2.65 22.61 -0.66
N LYS A 159 -2.57 23.88 -1.12
CA LYS A 159 -1.33 24.52 -1.54
C LYS A 159 -0.31 24.65 -0.40
N LYS A 160 -0.74 25.16 0.75
CA LYS A 160 0.16 25.31 1.92
C LYS A 160 0.69 23.96 2.41
N SER A 161 -0.15 22.96 2.48
CA SER A 161 0.20 21.60 2.87
C SER A 161 1.18 20.95 1.89
N MET A 162 0.95 21.08 0.60
CA MET A 162 1.88 20.63 -0.44
C MET A 162 3.26 21.30 -0.29
N GLU A 163 3.30 22.63 -0.10
CA GLU A 163 4.53 23.37 0.06
C GLU A 163 5.28 22.99 1.37
N LEU A 164 4.55 22.68 2.44
CA LEU A 164 5.12 22.16 3.68
C LEU A 164 5.72 20.76 3.45
N THR A 165 5.01 19.86 2.78
CA THR A 165 5.49 18.53 2.40
C THR A 165 6.80 18.61 1.60
N HIS A 166 6.91 19.56 0.66
CA HIS A 166 8.16 19.77 -0.10
C HIS A 166 9.33 20.17 0.78
N ARG A 167 9.14 21.11 1.72
CA ARG A 167 10.20 21.50 2.66
C ARG A 167 10.58 20.37 3.62
N TRP A 168 9.61 19.57 4.05
CA TRP A 168 9.87 18.39 4.86
C TRP A 168 10.61 17.32 4.09
N LEU A 169 10.33 17.14 2.78
CA LEU A 169 11.09 16.25 1.93
C LEU A 169 12.57 16.64 1.86
N ASP A 170 12.89 17.94 1.71
CA ASP A 170 14.28 18.41 1.70
C ASP A 170 15.01 18.04 2.97
N ARG A 171 14.34 18.18 4.12
CA ARG A 171 14.87 17.81 5.43
C ARG A 171 15.05 16.31 5.57
N CYS A 172 14.10 15.49 5.05
CA CYS A 172 14.23 14.03 5.02
C CYS A 172 15.45 13.60 4.19
N VAL A 173 15.63 14.17 2.99
CA VAL A 173 16.76 13.86 2.10
C VAL A 173 18.08 14.24 2.78
N ALA A 174 18.17 15.45 3.36
CA ALA A 174 19.36 15.89 4.07
C ALA A 174 19.70 14.96 5.25
N ARG A 175 18.69 14.62 6.09
CA ARG A 175 18.91 13.74 7.24
C ARG A 175 19.35 12.35 6.84
N LEU A 176 18.77 11.80 5.79
CA LEU A 176 19.14 10.46 5.31
C LEU A 176 20.59 10.42 4.79
N ALA A 177 21.06 11.51 4.16
CA ALA A 177 22.45 11.66 3.72
C ALA A 177 23.45 11.83 4.87
N GLU A 178 23.00 12.30 6.03
CA GLU A 178 23.82 12.47 7.24
C GLU A 178 23.93 11.20 8.10
N THR A 179 23.09 10.17 7.82
CA THR A 179 22.98 8.98 8.68
C THR A 179 23.32 7.71 7.90
N GLU A 180 24.02 6.80 8.57
CA GLU A 180 24.40 5.52 8.03
C GLU A 180 23.28 4.46 8.20
N PRO A 181 23.16 3.49 7.29
CA PRO A 181 22.27 2.35 7.45
C PRO A 181 22.62 1.52 8.69
N MET A 182 21.63 1.18 9.51
CA MET A 182 21.86 0.45 10.76
C MET A 182 22.13 -1.07 10.55
N TYR A 183 21.67 -1.64 9.45
CA TYR A 183 21.65 -3.11 9.28
C TYR A 183 22.46 -3.60 8.08
N GLY A 184 23.36 -2.75 7.53
CA GLY A 184 24.31 -3.14 6.48
C GLY A 184 23.75 -3.14 5.07
N TYR A 185 22.60 -2.53 4.82
CA TYR A 185 22.00 -2.30 3.50
C TYR A 185 21.38 -0.92 3.38
N GLU A 186 21.40 -0.38 2.16
CA GLU A 186 20.80 0.92 1.87
C GLU A 186 19.28 0.84 1.80
N GLN A 187 18.63 1.83 2.39
CA GLN A 187 17.19 2.06 2.33
C GLN A 187 16.88 3.10 1.25
N ALA A 188 15.84 2.86 0.48
CA ALA A 188 15.43 3.77 -0.57
C ALA A 188 14.32 4.70 -0.11
N LEU A 189 14.57 6.01 -0.14
CA LEU A 189 13.56 7.02 0.13
C LEU A 189 12.64 7.19 -1.08
N PHE A 190 11.32 7.11 -0.85
CA PHE A 190 10.28 7.50 -1.80
C PHE A 190 9.62 8.80 -1.34
N PRO A 191 9.75 9.89 -2.09
CA PRO A 191 9.00 11.12 -1.89
C PRO A 191 7.55 10.95 -2.31
N ILE A 192 6.66 11.80 -1.77
CA ILE A 192 5.22 11.71 -1.95
C ILE A 192 4.67 12.94 -2.66
N VAL A 193 4.04 12.74 -3.81
CA VAL A 193 3.29 13.80 -4.51
C VAL A 193 2.01 14.10 -3.73
N GLN A 194 1.82 15.36 -3.34
CA GLN A 194 0.61 15.89 -2.72
C GLN A 194 -0.07 16.93 -3.62
N GLY A 195 -1.15 17.57 -3.20
CA GLY A 195 -1.86 18.59 -3.98
C GLY A 195 -3.36 18.39 -4.06
N CYS A 196 -3.91 17.49 -3.22
CA CYS A 196 -5.35 17.19 -3.15
C CYS A 196 -5.90 16.84 -4.56
N VAL A 197 -7.03 17.40 -4.97
CA VAL A 197 -7.68 17.18 -6.28
C VAL A 197 -7.46 18.33 -7.26
N TYR A 198 -6.40 19.11 -7.08
CA TYR A 198 -6.09 20.27 -7.90
C TYR A 198 -4.97 19.95 -8.91
N PRO A 199 -5.25 19.92 -10.23
CA PRO A 199 -4.28 19.49 -11.24
C PRO A 199 -2.99 20.33 -11.27
N ASP A 200 -3.09 21.64 -11.08
CA ASP A 200 -1.93 22.54 -11.04
C ASP A 200 -1.01 22.28 -9.84
N LEU A 201 -1.61 22.02 -8.67
CA LEU A 201 -0.83 21.64 -7.48
C LEU A 201 -0.19 20.26 -7.65
N ARG A 202 -0.91 19.29 -8.23
CA ARG A 202 -0.37 17.96 -8.55
C ARG A 202 0.81 18.05 -9.51
N ARG A 203 0.70 18.84 -10.59
CA ARG A 203 1.81 19.09 -11.53
C ARG A 203 3.02 19.66 -10.82
N ARG A 204 2.83 20.74 -10.08
CA ARG A 204 3.89 21.40 -9.34
C ARG A 204 4.55 20.48 -8.31
N SER A 205 3.75 19.64 -7.64
CA SER A 205 4.29 18.66 -6.70
C SER A 205 5.07 17.56 -7.42
N ALA A 206 4.56 17.02 -8.52
CA ALA A 206 5.25 16.00 -9.31
C ALA A 206 6.59 16.50 -9.87
N GLU A 207 6.64 17.73 -10.40
CA GLU A 207 7.87 18.38 -10.86
C GLU A 207 8.91 18.51 -9.74
N TYR A 208 8.46 18.97 -8.57
CA TYR A 208 9.34 19.12 -7.40
C TYR A 208 9.89 17.77 -6.93
N ILE A 209 9.03 16.77 -6.83
CA ILE A 209 9.39 15.41 -6.41
C ILE A 209 10.38 14.78 -7.42
N ALA A 210 10.08 14.86 -8.71
CA ALA A 210 10.94 14.32 -9.77
C ALA A 210 12.35 14.95 -9.75
N SER A 211 12.46 16.25 -9.39
CA SER A 211 13.75 16.94 -9.29
C SER A 211 14.67 16.41 -8.17
N LYS A 212 14.16 15.61 -7.24
CA LYS A 212 14.97 15.04 -6.15
C LYS A 212 15.72 13.77 -6.56
N GLU A 213 15.43 13.21 -7.73
CA GLU A 213 16.09 12.02 -8.31
C GLU A 213 16.11 10.80 -7.37
N CYS A 214 15.12 10.68 -6.50
CA CYS A 214 14.97 9.55 -5.59
C CYS A 214 14.76 8.23 -6.35
N CYS A 215 14.90 7.10 -5.67
CA CYS A 215 14.83 5.76 -6.28
C CYS A 215 13.43 5.37 -6.78
N GLY A 216 12.38 6.01 -6.31
CA GLY A 216 10.99 5.82 -6.72
C GLY A 216 10.15 6.99 -6.26
N ASN A 217 8.87 7.03 -6.65
CA ASN A 217 7.96 8.12 -6.34
C ASN A 217 6.61 7.57 -5.90
N ALA A 218 5.99 8.24 -4.92
CA ALA A 218 4.65 7.88 -4.47
C ALA A 218 3.63 8.97 -4.78
N ILE A 219 2.38 8.56 -4.96
CA ILE A 219 1.21 9.40 -5.18
C ILE A 219 0.32 9.26 -3.94
N GLY A 220 0.37 10.27 -3.07
CA GLY A 220 -0.42 10.32 -1.84
C GLY A 220 -1.61 11.27 -1.94
N GLY A 221 -2.41 11.35 -0.85
CA GLY A 221 -3.54 12.26 -0.73
C GLY A 221 -4.66 12.02 -1.74
N LEU A 222 -4.83 10.79 -2.19
CA LEU A 222 -5.95 10.30 -3.00
C LEU A 222 -6.66 9.16 -2.27
N ALA A 223 -7.89 8.80 -2.69
CA ALA A 223 -8.79 7.89 -1.98
C ALA A 223 -9.11 8.34 -0.53
N VAL A 224 -9.17 9.65 -0.31
CA VAL A 224 -9.45 10.29 0.99
C VAL A 224 -10.78 11.08 0.99
N GLY A 225 -11.73 10.67 0.14
CA GLY A 225 -13.10 11.19 0.07
C GLY A 225 -13.53 11.77 -1.27
N GLU A 226 -12.64 11.87 -2.26
CA GLU A 226 -12.97 12.28 -3.63
C GLU A 226 -13.63 11.14 -4.43
N PRO A 227 -14.38 11.46 -5.51
CA PRO A 227 -14.86 10.47 -6.47
C PRO A 227 -13.70 9.76 -7.20
N ALA A 228 -13.92 8.49 -7.59
CA ALA A 228 -12.90 7.67 -8.25
C ALA A 228 -12.38 8.30 -9.55
N GLU A 229 -13.26 8.90 -10.34
CA GLU A 229 -12.92 9.59 -11.61
C GLU A 229 -11.94 10.74 -11.36
N LYS A 230 -12.13 11.44 -10.24
CA LYS A 230 -11.21 12.55 -9.87
C LYS A 230 -9.84 12.03 -9.44
N MET A 231 -9.81 10.91 -8.74
CA MET A 231 -8.57 10.23 -8.42
C MET A 231 -7.83 9.80 -9.69
N TYR A 232 -8.54 9.22 -10.66
CA TYR A 232 -7.94 8.78 -11.95
C TYR A 232 -7.36 9.96 -12.74
N GLU A 233 -8.08 11.07 -12.84
CA GLU A 233 -7.61 12.31 -13.46
C GLU A 233 -6.29 12.78 -12.80
N MET A 234 -6.22 12.77 -11.47
CA MET A 234 -5.02 13.21 -10.75
C MET A 234 -3.83 12.25 -10.97
N ILE A 235 -4.06 10.95 -11.09
CA ILE A 235 -3.02 9.97 -11.43
C ILE A 235 -2.46 10.26 -12.82
N GLU A 236 -3.30 10.53 -13.82
CA GLU A 236 -2.89 10.88 -15.17
C GLU A 236 -2.01 12.13 -15.18
N VAL A 237 -2.47 13.20 -14.53
CA VAL A 237 -1.73 14.46 -14.40
C VAL A 237 -0.33 14.25 -13.79
N VAL A 238 -0.22 13.43 -12.78
CA VAL A 238 1.05 13.16 -12.08
C VAL A 238 1.96 12.28 -12.93
N ASN A 239 1.41 11.26 -13.56
CA ASN A 239 2.18 10.29 -14.33
C ASN A 239 2.70 10.82 -15.69
N GLU A 240 2.16 11.95 -16.18
CA GLU A 240 2.74 12.71 -17.30
C GLU A 240 4.12 13.30 -16.94
N ILE A 241 4.41 13.50 -15.66
CA ILE A 241 5.60 14.22 -15.18
C ILE A 241 6.61 13.28 -14.50
N LEU A 242 6.12 12.32 -13.72
CA LEU A 242 7.01 11.41 -12.99
C LEU A 242 7.89 10.59 -13.95
N PRO A 243 9.19 10.41 -13.61
CA PRO A 243 10.14 9.67 -14.44
C PRO A 243 9.63 8.27 -14.81
N THR A 244 9.87 7.87 -16.05
CA THR A 244 9.45 6.54 -16.54
C THR A 244 10.37 5.42 -16.09
N ASP A 245 11.62 5.72 -15.76
CA ASP A 245 12.65 4.81 -15.25
C ASP A 245 12.60 4.62 -13.72
N LYS A 246 11.55 5.10 -13.07
CA LYS A 246 11.32 4.96 -11.62
C LYS A 246 9.97 4.29 -11.35
N PRO A 247 9.84 3.49 -10.27
CA PRO A 247 8.56 2.93 -9.85
C PRO A 247 7.63 4.02 -9.31
N ARG A 248 6.33 3.83 -9.53
CA ARG A 248 5.23 4.73 -9.12
C ARG A 248 4.31 3.98 -8.16
N TYR A 249 4.23 4.48 -6.94
CA TYR A 249 3.43 3.86 -5.88
C TYR A 249 2.19 4.71 -5.56
N LEU A 250 0.99 4.16 -5.77
CA LEU A 250 -0.28 4.77 -5.38
C LEU A 250 -0.67 4.30 -3.98
N MET A 251 -0.63 5.22 -3.01
CA MET A 251 -0.76 4.90 -1.59
C MET A 251 -2.22 4.67 -1.18
N GLY A 252 -2.46 3.59 -0.43
CA GLY A 252 -3.74 3.32 0.22
C GLY A 252 -4.90 2.92 -0.69
N VAL A 253 -4.64 2.63 -1.94
CA VAL A 253 -5.65 2.27 -2.97
C VAL A 253 -5.57 0.78 -3.30
N GLY A 254 -6.63 0.03 -3.40
CA GLY A 254 -8.02 0.22 -3.01
C GLY A 254 -8.86 -0.97 -3.42
N THR A 255 -9.95 -0.72 -4.10
CA THR A 255 -10.78 -1.80 -4.65
C THR A 255 -10.06 -2.49 -5.82
N PRO A 256 -10.44 -3.73 -6.18
CA PRO A 256 -9.90 -4.38 -7.38
C PRO A 256 -10.03 -3.52 -8.64
N ALA A 257 -11.16 -2.83 -8.80
CA ALA A 257 -11.38 -1.91 -9.92
C ALA A 257 -10.40 -0.72 -9.91
N ASN A 258 -10.17 -0.10 -8.74
CA ASN A 258 -9.21 1.01 -8.64
C ASN A 258 -7.77 0.57 -8.96
N ILE A 259 -7.40 -0.67 -8.59
CA ILE A 259 -6.09 -1.22 -8.92
C ILE A 259 -5.94 -1.38 -10.43
N LEU A 260 -6.93 -1.97 -11.11
CA LEU A 260 -6.92 -2.14 -12.56
C LEU A 260 -6.86 -0.78 -13.29
N GLU A 261 -7.65 0.20 -12.84
CA GLU A 261 -7.62 1.56 -13.38
C GLU A 261 -6.29 2.29 -13.12
N GLY A 262 -5.69 2.08 -11.95
CA GLY A 262 -4.37 2.62 -11.62
C GLY A 262 -3.26 2.03 -12.48
N ILE A 263 -3.28 0.71 -12.71
CA ILE A 263 -2.31 0.01 -13.58
C ILE A 263 -2.40 0.56 -15.01
N GLU A 264 -3.62 0.72 -15.56
CA GLU A 264 -3.81 1.30 -16.91
C GLU A 264 -3.13 2.65 -17.07
N ARG A 265 -3.08 3.43 -15.99
CA ARG A 265 -2.50 4.78 -15.93
C ARG A 265 -1.01 4.79 -15.57
N GLY A 266 -0.38 3.62 -15.49
CA GLY A 266 1.06 3.49 -15.27
C GLY A 266 1.50 3.49 -13.81
N VAL A 267 0.63 3.07 -12.89
CA VAL A 267 0.99 2.81 -11.49
C VAL A 267 1.57 1.40 -11.34
N ASP A 268 2.64 1.27 -10.57
CA ASP A 268 3.39 0.02 -10.39
C ASP A 268 3.12 -0.69 -9.05
N MET A 269 2.85 0.08 -7.99
CA MET A 269 2.77 -0.45 -6.62
C MET A 269 1.49 0.04 -5.94
N PHE A 270 0.87 -0.85 -5.17
CA PHE A 270 -0.38 -0.59 -4.45
C PHE A 270 -0.34 -1.21 -3.06
N ASP A 271 -1.00 -0.58 -2.12
CA ASP A 271 -1.34 -1.13 -0.82
C ASP A 271 -2.77 -0.78 -0.44
N CYS A 272 -3.42 -1.59 0.35
CA CYS A 272 -4.67 -1.26 1.01
C CYS A 272 -4.97 -2.23 2.14
N VAL A 273 -5.64 -1.75 3.18
CA VAL A 273 -6.15 -2.60 4.27
C VAL A 273 -7.41 -3.38 3.90
N MET A 274 -8.04 -3.07 2.76
CA MET A 274 -9.33 -3.65 2.35
C MET A 274 -9.32 -5.18 2.30
N PRO A 275 -8.32 -5.88 1.73
CA PRO A 275 -8.36 -7.34 1.66
C PRO A 275 -8.60 -7.99 3.02
N THR A 276 -7.80 -7.65 4.02
CA THR A 276 -7.94 -8.22 5.37
C THR A 276 -9.08 -7.59 6.17
N ARG A 277 -9.36 -6.29 6.01
CA ARG A 277 -10.47 -5.61 6.68
C ARG A 277 -11.81 -6.18 6.21
N ASN A 278 -12.02 -6.24 4.91
CA ASN A 278 -13.25 -6.76 4.31
C ASN A 278 -13.40 -8.26 4.54
N GLY A 279 -12.31 -9.03 4.42
CA GLY A 279 -12.29 -10.46 4.75
C GLY A 279 -12.80 -10.71 6.17
N ARG A 280 -12.26 -10.02 7.17
CA ARG A 280 -12.73 -10.15 8.56
C ARG A 280 -14.18 -9.68 8.78
N ASN A 281 -14.74 -8.93 7.84
CA ASN A 281 -16.14 -8.50 7.83
C ASN A 281 -17.02 -9.36 6.89
N ALA A 282 -16.56 -10.55 6.51
CA ALA A 282 -17.26 -11.51 5.67
C ALA A 282 -17.45 -11.09 4.20
N MET A 283 -16.68 -10.15 3.70
CA MET A 283 -16.68 -9.78 2.29
C MET A 283 -15.46 -10.37 1.59
N LEU A 284 -15.70 -11.20 0.56
CA LEU A 284 -14.67 -11.79 -0.27
C LEU A 284 -14.68 -11.16 -1.66
N PHE A 285 -13.47 -10.95 -2.20
CA PHE A 285 -13.24 -10.55 -3.58
C PHE A 285 -12.80 -11.79 -4.38
N THR A 286 -13.54 -12.15 -5.40
CA THR A 286 -13.24 -13.30 -6.24
C THR A 286 -13.01 -12.87 -7.69
N LYS A 287 -12.50 -13.76 -8.52
CA LYS A 287 -12.36 -13.55 -9.97
C LYS A 287 -13.70 -13.32 -10.67
N HIS A 288 -14.82 -13.73 -10.04
CA HIS A 288 -16.16 -13.71 -10.60
C HIS A 288 -17.08 -12.69 -9.93
N GLY A 289 -16.63 -12.01 -8.89
CA GLY A 289 -17.42 -10.99 -8.21
C GLY A 289 -17.18 -10.91 -6.70
N ILE A 290 -18.02 -10.13 -6.04
CA ILE A 290 -17.96 -9.86 -4.61
C ILE A 290 -18.99 -10.70 -3.88
N MET A 291 -18.56 -11.46 -2.88
CA MET A 291 -19.40 -12.30 -2.03
C MET A 291 -19.52 -11.74 -0.63
N ASN A 292 -20.75 -11.60 -0.11
CA ASN A 292 -20.96 -11.40 1.32
C ASN A 292 -21.32 -12.75 1.96
N MET A 293 -20.40 -13.31 2.72
CA MET A 293 -20.55 -14.64 3.33
C MET A 293 -21.61 -14.73 4.42
N ARG A 294 -22.18 -13.61 4.87
CA ARG A 294 -23.32 -13.61 5.81
C ARG A 294 -24.67 -13.85 5.11
N ASN A 295 -24.74 -13.72 3.80
CA ASN A 295 -25.97 -13.94 3.03
C ASN A 295 -26.49 -15.36 3.21
N GLU A 296 -27.80 -15.48 3.38
CA GLU A 296 -28.44 -16.78 3.65
C GLU A 296 -28.36 -17.75 2.47
N LYS A 297 -28.27 -17.27 1.26
CA LYS A 297 -28.12 -18.09 0.06
C LYS A 297 -26.94 -19.07 0.10
N TRP A 298 -25.87 -18.74 0.85
CA TRP A 298 -24.69 -19.59 0.99
C TRP A 298 -24.89 -20.75 2.00
N LYS A 299 -26.00 -20.78 2.74
CA LYS A 299 -26.24 -21.75 3.82
C LYS A 299 -26.17 -23.21 3.38
N TYR A 300 -26.62 -23.49 2.18
CA TYR A 300 -26.65 -24.83 1.58
C TYR A 300 -25.77 -24.94 0.33
N ASP A 301 -24.86 -23.99 0.12
CA ASP A 301 -23.91 -24.02 -0.97
C ASP A 301 -22.64 -24.77 -0.55
N TYR A 302 -22.59 -26.06 -0.90
CA TYR A 302 -21.46 -26.93 -0.56
C TYR A 302 -20.33 -26.89 -1.59
N SER A 303 -20.41 -26.05 -2.60
CA SER A 303 -19.31 -25.82 -3.54
C SER A 303 -18.11 -25.14 -2.85
N PRO A 304 -16.91 -25.28 -3.40
CA PRO A 304 -15.74 -24.53 -2.96
C PRO A 304 -15.98 -23.02 -2.90
N ILE A 305 -15.21 -22.29 -2.09
CA ILE A 305 -15.27 -20.82 -2.05
C ILE A 305 -15.05 -20.29 -3.48
N GLU A 306 -14.01 -20.77 -4.15
CA GLU A 306 -13.69 -20.46 -5.55
C GLU A 306 -12.89 -21.63 -6.15
N GLU A 307 -13.41 -22.30 -7.19
CA GLU A 307 -12.77 -23.51 -7.76
C GLU A 307 -11.41 -23.23 -8.37
N ASP A 308 -11.28 -22.13 -9.08
CA ASP A 308 -10.05 -21.64 -9.71
C ASP A 308 -9.30 -20.60 -8.86
N GLY A 309 -9.64 -20.50 -7.57
CA GLY A 309 -9.07 -19.55 -6.62
C GLY A 309 -7.56 -19.67 -6.45
N ALA A 310 -6.94 -18.58 -6.01
CA ALA A 310 -5.50 -18.46 -5.91
C ALA A 310 -4.90 -19.08 -4.64
N SER A 311 -5.71 -19.25 -3.57
CA SER A 311 -5.30 -19.80 -2.28
C SER A 311 -5.76 -21.24 -2.10
N PHE A 312 -5.05 -22.00 -1.25
CA PHE A 312 -5.47 -23.36 -0.88
C PHE A 312 -6.83 -23.38 -0.19
N VAL A 313 -7.17 -22.32 0.57
CA VAL A 313 -8.45 -22.24 1.29
C VAL A 313 -9.65 -22.22 0.34
N ASP A 314 -9.47 -21.74 -0.88
CA ASP A 314 -10.52 -21.58 -1.88
C ASP A 314 -11.14 -22.90 -2.30
N ARG A 315 -10.31 -23.94 -2.43
CA ARG A 315 -10.72 -25.29 -2.79
C ARG A 315 -10.93 -26.19 -1.57
N ARG A 316 -10.36 -25.84 -0.41
CA ARG A 316 -10.44 -26.67 0.81
C ARG A 316 -11.76 -26.52 1.51
N TYR A 317 -12.35 -25.33 1.53
CA TYR A 317 -13.54 -25.01 2.29
C TYR A 317 -14.73 -24.70 1.39
N SER A 318 -15.93 -25.13 1.81
CA SER A 318 -17.16 -24.78 1.12
C SER A 318 -17.71 -23.41 1.56
N ARG A 319 -18.49 -22.78 0.71
CA ARG A 319 -19.21 -21.54 1.02
C ARG A 319 -20.14 -21.71 2.22
N ALA A 320 -20.84 -22.83 2.33
CA ALA A 320 -21.70 -23.16 3.47
C ALA A 320 -20.91 -23.21 4.78
N TYR A 321 -19.73 -23.85 4.79
CA TYR A 321 -18.89 -23.94 5.98
C TYR A 321 -18.33 -22.56 6.38
N LEU A 322 -17.80 -21.81 5.42
CA LEU A 322 -17.28 -20.47 5.71
C LEU A 322 -18.38 -19.52 6.24
N ARG A 323 -19.59 -19.60 5.66
CA ARG A 323 -20.75 -18.87 6.19
C ARG A 323 -21.05 -19.28 7.63
N HIS A 324 -21.08 -20.58 7.93
CA HIS A 324 -21.29 -21.08 9.29
C HIS A 324 -20.28 -20.47 10.26
N LEU A 325 -19.00 -20.48 9.93
CA LEU A 325 -17.95 -19.91 10.76
C LEU A 325 -18.15 -18.41 11.04
N PHE A 326 -18.57 -17.62 10.04
CA PHE A 326 -18.88 -16.19 10.21
C PHE A 326 -20.11 -15.96 11.11
N VAL A 327 -21.14 -16.76 10.97
CA VAL A 327 -22.35 -16.66 11.81
C VAL A 327 -22.04 -17.07 13.25
N SER A 328 -21.19 -18.06 13.44
CA SER A 328 -20.73 -18.54 14.75
C SER A 328 -19.59 -17.69 15.34
N GLN A 329 -19.12 -16.65 14.62
CA GLN A 329 -18.04 -15.76 15.05
C GLN A 329 -16.70 -16.46 15.32
N GLU A 330 -16.42 -17.56 14.62
CA GLU A 330 -15.17 -18.30 14.73
C GLU A 330 -13.99 -17.53 14.12
N LEU A 331 -12.85 -17.53 14.81
CA LEU A 331 -11.62 -16.86 14.33
C LEU A 331 -11.14 -17.43 13.00
N LEU A 332 -11.36 -18.71 12.75
CA LEU A 332 -10.99 -19.37 11.50
C LEU A 332 -11.65 -18.72 10.28
N ALA A 333 -12.87 -18.18 10.42
CA ALA A 333 -13.53 -17.44 9.34
C ALA A 333 -12.68 -16.24 8.85
N MET A 334 -12.12 -15.50 9.81
CA MET A 334 -11.30 -14.32 9.52
C MET A 334 -9.95 -14.70 8.87
N GLN A 335 -9.38 -15.85 9.27
CA GLN A 335 -8.15 -16.37 8.66
C GLN A 335 -8.40 -16.79 7.22
N ILE A 336 -9.40 -17.65 6.98
CA ILE A 336 -9.78 -18.12 5.63
C ILE A 336 -10.03 -16.93 4.70
N ALA A 337 -10.85 -15.98 5.13
CA ALA A 337 -11.23 -14.83 4.31
C ALA A 337 -10.06 -13.86 4.06
N SER A 338 -9.14 -13.71 5.02
CA SER A 338 -7.94 -12.88 4.84
C SER A 338 -6.96 -13.51 3.84
N LEU A 339 -6.73 -14.82 3.95
CA LEU A 339 -5.91 -15.59 3.01
C LEU A 339 -6.47 -15.50 1.60
N HIS A 340 -7.77 -15.81 1.43
CA HIS A 340 -8.47 -15.72 0.15
C HIS A 340 -8.32 -14.34 -0.49
N ASN A 341 -8.69 -13.27 0.22
CA ASN A 341 -8.65 -11.92 -0.33
C ASN A 341 -7.23 -11.47 -0.69
N LEU A 342 -6.24 -11.76 0.16
CA LEU A 342 -4.85 -11.38 -0.14
C LEU A 342 -4.31 -12.14 -1.34
N ALA A 343 -4.57 -13.45 -1.43
CA ALA A 343 -4.17 -14.25 -2.58
C ALA A 343 -4.83 -13.75 -3.87
N PHE A 344 -6.10 -13.35 -3.81
CA PHE A 344 -6.79 -12.74 -4.94
C PHE A 344 -6.14 -11.42 -5.39
N TYR A 345 -5.80 -10.52 -4.45
CA TYR A 345 -5.19 -9.23 -4.80
C TYR A 345 -3.78 -9.39 -5.41
N VAL A 346 -2.97 -10.30 -4.86
CA VAL A 346 -1.65 -10.60 -5.43
C VAL A 346 -1.79 -11.29 -6.79
N TRP A 347 -2.76 -12.21 -6.94
CA TRP A 347 -3.08 -12.81 -8.24
C TRP A 347 -3.52 -11.76 -9.27
N LEU A 348 -4.37 -10.80 -8.88
CA LEU A 348 -4.91 -9.77 -9.79
C LEU A 348 -3.79 -8.93 -10.40
N THR A 349 -2.82 -8.49 -9.60
CA THR A 349 -1.67 -7.72 -10.09
C THR A 349 -0.71 -8.59 -10.91
N GLY A 350 -0.51 -9.85 -10.52
CA GLY A 350 0.30 -10.79 -11.28
C GLY A 350 -0.32 -11.16 -12.63
N GLU A 351 -1.65 -11.28 -12.72
CA GLU A 351 -2.36 -11.51 -13.98
C GLU A 351 -2.31 -10.26 -14.87
N ALA A 352 -2.52 -9.07 -14.29
CA ALA A 352 -2.33 -7.81 -14.99
C ALA A 352 -0.94 -7.72 -15.64
N ARG A 353 0.12 -8.10 -14.91
CA ARG A 353 1.49 -8.15 -15.44
C ARG A 353 1.61 -9.05 -16.68
N LYS A 354 1.01 -10.23 -16.66
CA LYS A 354 1.04 -11.16 -17.83
C LYS A 354 0.41 -10.50 -19.06
N HIS A 355 -0.73 -9.86 -18.89
CA HIS A 355 -1.44 -9.18 -19.97
C HIS A 355 -0.73 -7.92 -20.47
N ILE A 356 -0.02 -7.21 -19.59
CA ILE A 356 0.87 -6.12 -20.01
C ILE A 356 1.97 -6.66 -20.91
N LEU A 357 2.67 -7.72 -20.50
CA LEU A 357 3.74 -8.34 -21.27
C LEU A 357 3.26 -8.94 -22.60
N ALA A 358 1.98 -9.35 -22.67
CA ALA A 358 1.34 -9.87 -23.88
C ALA A 358 0.76 -8.76 -24.79
N ASN A 359 0.78 -7.49 -24.39
CA ASN A 359 0.17 -6.35 -25.09
C ASN A 359 -1.35 -6.45 -25.30
N ASP A 360 -2.05 -7.07 -24.36
CA ASP A 360 -3.52 -7.20 -24.41
C ASP A 360 -4.20 -6.73 -23.11
N TYR A 361 -3.48 -5.94 -22.30
CA TYR A 361 -3.97 -5.49 -21.00
C TYR A 361 -5.31 -4.75 -21.08
N ALA A 362 -5.48 -3.82 -22.01
CA ALA A 362 -6.70 -3.02 -22.13
C ALA A 362 -7.94 -3.89 -22.39
N SER A 363 -7.83 -4.90 -23.25
CA SER A 363 -8.93 -5.83 -23.55
C SER A 363 -9.26 -6.77 -22.39
N TRP A 364 -8.25 -7.32 -21.75
CA TRP A 364 -8.40 -8.14 -20.55
C TRP A 364 -8.99 -7.33 -19.38
N LYS A 365 -8.47 -6.12 -19.11
CA LYS A 365 -8.98 -5.23 -18.06
C LYS A 365 -10.47 -5.00 -18.20
N LYS A 366 -10.96 -4.72 -19.43
CA LYS A 366 -12.39 -4.49 -19.68
C LYS A 366 -13.26 -5.65 -19.19
N SER A 367 -12.90 -6.89 -19.53
CA SER A 367 -13.61 -8.08 -19.08
C SER A 367 -13.48 -8.28 -17.56
N MET A 368 -12.28 -8.07 -17.02
CA MET A 368 -12.03 -8.26 -15.60
C MET A 368 -12.77 -7.24 -14.74
N LEU A 369 -12.93 -5.98 -15.17
CA LEU A 369 -13.71 -4.97 -14.47
C LEU A 369 -15.18 -5.39 -14.30
N GLU A 370 -15.79 -5.97 -15.32
CA GLU A 370 -17.16 -6.48 -15.25
C GLU A 370 -17.28 -7.59 -14.19
N GLU A 371 -16.30 -8.48 -14.13
CA GLU A 371 -16.29 -9.57 -13.16
C GLU A 371 -16.05 -9.04 -11.73
N VAL A 372 -14.97 -8.31 -11.45
CA VAL A 372 -14.61 -7.91 -10.08
C VAL A 372 -15.57 -6.91 -9.44
N THR A 373 -16.43 -6.27 -10.22
CA THR A 373 -17.46 -5.34 -9.71
C THR A 373 -18.83 -5.99 -9.52
N ARG A 374 -19.05 -7.18 -10.08
CA ARG A 374 -20.29 -7.93 -9.95
C ARG A 374 -20.55 -8.31 -8.50
N ARG A 375 -21.80 -8.29 -8.06
CA ARG A 375 -22.22 -8.81 -6.75
C ARG A 375 -22.84 -10.19 -6.91
N LEU A 376 -22.23 -11.18 -6.29
CA LEU A 376 -22.67 -12.56 -6.27
C LEU A 376 -23.68 -12.83 -5.16
#